data_24dbee45928981c397105284d2b3b742
#
_entry.id   24dbee45928981c397105284d2b3b742
#
_cell.length_a   1.000
_cell.length_b   1.000
_cell.length_c   1.000
_cell.angle_alpha   90.00
_cell.angle_beta   90.00
_cell.angle_gamma   90.00
#
_symmetry.space_group_name_H-M   'P 1'
#
loop_
_entity.id
_entity.type
_entity.pdbx_description
1 polymer ?
#
loop_
_entity_poly.entity_id
_entity_poly.type
_entity_poly.pdbx_seq_one_letter_code
_entity_poly.pdbx_strand_id
1 'polypeptide(L)'
;MNTKSIRFILGWILNIEALLMLLPVATAVVYREEEGIAYALVMAVCAAAGALMTYKKPNNPSFYAKEGFVCTALGWILMSAFGCVPFMLTGEIPSFVDAMFEMVSGFTTTGASVVLNVEELSHCTNMWRCFSHWIGGMGILVFLLAVLPLVGGSNMQLMKAESPGPSVGKLVPKVRFTARILYVLYVALTVLQVLVMLLGGMTFYEALCTSFGTAGTGGFGIYGDSIAGFSPFLQWAITIFMIAFGVNFNVYFLLYMRRPKDALHCEEMHWYLGIIVAAALMICANAYDVAMTLEGNLRQSFFQVASIITTTGFATTDFNLWPGFSHGILVVLMFVGACAGSTGGGFKVSRIVIGFKSVLAYLGAFLHPRVVRKVKFEDKDVDGETMRAISVYFTAAISLFTISVLLVALDGFDLVTTFSAVAATFNNVGPGLGVAGPTSNFAAFSDFSKVVMTMDMLLGRLEVFPMLMLFYPPLWKESIGEARIRRNRSPFH
;
A
#
# COMPACT_ATOMS: atom_id res chain seq x y z
N MET A 1 -2.60 -5.52 28.01
CA MET A 1 -1.77 -5.49 26.78
C MET A 1 -0.42 -6.17 27.01
N ASN A 2 0.01 -7.06 26.11
CA ASN A 2 1.27 -7.81 26.27
C ASN A 2 2.46 -7.08 25.61
N THR A 3 3.01 -6.10 26.30
CA THR A 3 4.13 -5.27 25.81
C THR A 3 5.40 -6.08 25.50
N LYS A 4 5.62 -7.22 26.17
CA LYS A 4 6.77 -8.09 25.91
C LYS A 4 6.67 -8.77 24.54
N SER A 5 5.46 -9.20 24.16
CA SER A 5 5.21 -9.77 22.82
C SER A 5 5.31 -8.73 21.73
N ILE A 6 4.77 -7.52 21.95
CA ILE A 6 4.90 -6.40 21.00
C ILE A 6 6.37 -6.07 20.78
N ARG A 7 7.15 -5.86 21.85
CA ARG A 7 8.59 -5.58 21.73
C ARG A 7 9.33 -6.67 20.94
N PHE A 8 9.03 -7.94 21.21
CA PHE A 8 9.67 -9.06 20.54
C PHE A 8 9.37 -9.08 19.02
N ILE A 9 8.13 -8.78 18.63
CA ILE A 9 7.73 -8.71 17.21
C ILE A 9 8.37 -7.49 16.54
N LEU A 10 8.36 -6.32 17.18
CA LEU A 10 9.03 -5.12 16.66
C LEU A 10 10.52 -5.33 16.47
N GLY A 11 11.17 -6.06 17.40
CA GLY A 11 12.58 -6.43 17.24
C GLY A 11 12.83 -7.34 16.02
N TRP A 12 11.92 -8.26 15.72
CA TRP A 12 12.02 -9.07 14.50
C TRP A 12 11.81 -8.24 13.23
N ILE A 13 10.91 -7.24 13.27
CA ILE A 13 10.74 -6.29 12.15
C ILE A 13 12.06 -5.59 11.85
N LEU A 14 12.76 -5.06 12.86
CA LEU A 14 14.06 -4.41 12.67
C LEU A 14 15.14 -5.37 12.15
N ASN A 15 15.19 -6.62 12.63
CA ASN A 15 16.14 -7.61 12.12
C ASN A 15 15.88 -7.93 10.63
N ILE A 16 14.61 -7.97 10.23
CA ILE A 16 14.23 -8.18 8.82
C ILE A 16 14.61 -6.96 8.00
N GLU A 17 14.32 -5.75 8.47
CA GLU A 17 14.71 -4.51 7.81
C GLU A 17 16.22 -4.44 7.61
N ALA A 18 17.02 -4.79 8.63
CA ALA A 18 18.46 -4.91 8.51
C ALA A 18 18.88 -5.88 7.39
N LEU A 19 18.21 -7.04 7.29
CA LEU A 19 18.49 -8.00 6.22
C LEU A 19 18.13 -7.42 4.83
N LEU A 20 17.01 -6.72 4.72
CA LEU A 20 16.56 -6.12 3.47
C LEU A 20 17.46 -4.96 3.02
N MET A 21 18.07 -4.23 3.94
CA MET A 21 19.07 -3.19 3.64
C MET A 21 20.36 -3.73 2.98
N LEU A 22 20.56 -5.04 2.96
CA LEU A 22 21.66 -5.63 2.19
C LEU A 22 21.57 -5.32 0.70
N LEU A 23 20.35 -5.14 0.15
CA LEU A 23 20.17 -4.87 -1.27
C LEU A 23 20.71 -3.49 -1.67
N PRO A 24 20.34 -2.36 -1.04
CA PRO A 24 20.94 -1.05 -1.34
C PRO A 24 22.46 -1.03 -1.04
N VAL A 25 22.92 -1.71 0.01
CA VAL A 25 24.38 -1.84 0.26
C VAL A 25 25.09 -2.57 -0.87
N ALA A 26 24.51 -3.67 -1.38
CA ALA A 26 25.07 -4.39 -2.52
C ALA A 26 25.06 -3.52 -3.80
N THR A 27 24.01 -2.73 -3.99
CA THR A 27 23.92 -1.76 -5.11
C THR A 27 25.04 -0.73 -5.03
N ALA A 28 25.25 -0.13 -3.86
CA ALA A 28 26.35 0.82 -3.63
C ALA A 28 27.73 0.22 -3.95
N VAL A 29 27.95 -1.04 -3.57
CA VAL A 29 29.23 -1.73 -3.88
C VAL A 29 29.39 -1.92 -5.39
N VAL A 30 28.31 -2.28 -6.11
CA VAL A 30 28.35 -2.47 -7.58
C VAL A 30 28.63 -1.16 -8.30
N TYR A 31 28.00 -0.07 -7.88
CA TYR A 31 28.15 1.26 -8.48
C TYR A 31 29.30 2.08 -7.88
N ARG A 32 29.96 1.58 -6.82
CA ARG A 32 31.07 2.22 -6.09
C ARG A 32 30.68 3.56 -5.47
N GLU A 33 29.52 3.60 -4.85
CA GLU A 33 28.95 4.78 -4.20
C GLU A 33 29.34 4.83 -2.71
N GLU A 34 29.75 5.99 -2.22
CA GLU A 34 30.12 6.21 -0.81
C GLU A 34 28.88 6.23 0.11
N GLU A 35 27.72 6.59 -0.41
CA GLU A 35 26.42 6.61 0.25
C GLU A 35 26.07 5.24 0.86
N GLY A 36 26.59 4.16 0.31
CA GLY A 36 26.45 2.80 0.83
C GLY A 36 26.91 2.64 2.27
N ILE A 37 27.84 3.47 2.76
CA ILE A 37 28.33 3.46 4.15
C ILE A 37 27.18 3.83 5.10
N ALA A 38 26.35 4.81 4.76
CA ALA A 38 25.20 5.21 5.57
C ALA A 38 24.20 4.05 5.70
N TYR A 39 23.92 3.34 4.60
CA TYR A 39 23.03 2.15 4.61
C TYR A 39 23.63 1.02 5.45
N ALA A 40 24.93 0.75 5.36
CA ALA A 40 25.61 -0.26 6.17
C ALA A 40 25.58 0.08 7.67
N LEU A 41 25.75 1.35 8.02
CA LEU A 41 25.67 1.83 9.40
C LEU A 41 24.25 1.62 9.97
N VAL A 42 23.22 2.06 9.26
CA VAL A 42 21.82 1.91 9.71
C VAL A 42 21.43 0.44 9.77
N MET A 43 21.87 -0.38 8.82
CA MET A 43 21.69 -1.84 8.85
C MET A 43 22.26 -2.44 10.15
N ALA A 44 23.47 -2.04 10.55
CA ALA A 44 24.10 -2.51 11.80
C ALA A 44 23.30 -2.04 13.04
N VAL A 45 22.82 -0.80 13.05
CA VAL A 45 21.98 -0.25 14.14
C VAL A 45 20.66 -1.00 14.24
N CYS A 46 19.96 -1.25 13.12
CA CYS A 46 18.73 -2.04 13.07
C CYS A 46 18.96 -3.47 13.58
N ALA A 47 20.04 -4.13 13.16
CA ALA A 47 20.39 -5.47 13.62
C ALA A 47 20.68 -5.50 15.13
N ALA A 48 21.44 -4.53 15.66
CA ALA A 48 21.75 -4.43 17.08
C ALA A 48 20.48 -4.16 17.92
N ALA A 49 19.65 -3.19 17.51
CA ALA A 49 18.39 -2.88 18.17
C ALA A 49 17.42 -4.07 18.12
N GLY A 50 17.28 -4.71 16.97
CA GLY A 50 16.48 -5.89 16.78
C GLY A 50 16.93 -7.07 17.64
N ALA A 51 18.24 -7.34 17.71
CA ALA A 51 18.82 -8.37 18.56
C ALA A 51 18.55 -8.09 20.05
N LEU A 52 18.72 -6.83 20.50
CA LEU A 52 18.44 -6.43 21.88
C LEU A 52 16.95 -6.61 22.24
N MET A 53 16.04 -6.24 21.34
CA MET A 53 14.60 -6.36 21.54
C MET A 53 14.13 -7.83 21.55
N THR A 54 14.79 -8.70 20.79
CA THR A 54 14.45 -10.13 20.67
C THR A 54 15.19 -11.03 21.66
N TYR A 55 16.17 -10.52 22.41
CA TYR A 55 17.01 -11.29 23.34
C TYR A 55 16.21 -12.09 24.35
N LYS A 56 15.14 -11.51 24.93
CA LYS A 56 14.23 -12.19 25.88
C LYS A 56 12.93 -12.57 25.20
N LYS A 57 12.70 -13.88 25.00
CA LYS A 57 11.42 -14.39 24.50
C LYS A 57 10.31 -14.14 25.54
N PRO A 58 9.09 -13.81 25.11
CA PRO A 58 7.94 -13.68 26.01
C PRO A 58 7.54 -15.05 26.56
N ASN A 59 7.40 -15.16 27.89
CA ASN A 59 7.00 -16.41 28.56
C ASN A 59 5.54 -16.81 28.27
N ASN A 60 4.69 -15.85 27.92
CA ASN A 60 3.29 -16.08 27.56
C ASN A 60 3.00 -15.45 26.20
N PRO A 61 2.86 -16.24 25.14
CA PRO A 61 2.66 -15.74 23.79
C PRO A 61 1.20 -15.38 23.48
N SER A 62 0.36 -15.12 24.50
CA SER A 62 -1.03 -14.69 24.26
C SER A 62 -1.04 -13.38 23.47
N PHE A 63 -1.63 -13.44 22.29
CA PHE A 63 -1.68 -12.35 21.33
C PHE A 63 -3.13 -12.20 20.84
N TYR A 64 -3.76 -11.10 21.21
CA TYR A 64 -5.16 -10.80 20.87
C TYR A 64 -5.22 -9.75 19.76
N ALA A 65 -6.41 -9.46 19.26
CA ALA A 65 -6.61 -8.50 18.18
C ALA A 65 -6.05 -7.09 18.52
N LYS A 66 -6.21 -6.65 19.77
CA LYS A 66 -5.70 -5.36 20.23
C LYS A 66 -4.17 -5.24 20.13
N GLU A 67 -3.44 -6.30 20.52
CA GLU A 67 -1.99 -6.35 20.35
C GLU A 67 -1.59 -6.39 18.87
N GLY A 68 -2.41 -7.06 18.04
CA GLY A 68 -2.22 -7.10 16.58
C GLY A 68 -2.25 -5.71 15.97
N PHE A 69 -3.30 -4.95 16.20
CA PHE A 69 -3.44 -3.59 15.68
C PHE A 69 -2.31 -2.66 16.12
N VAL A 70 -1.99 -2.66 17.41
CA VAL A 70 -0.89 -1.84 17.95
C VAL A 70 0.45 -2.24 17.34
N CYS A 71 0.72 -3.54 17.25
CA CYS A 71 1.97 -4.04 16.68
C CYS A 71 2.11 -3.69 15.19
N THR A 72 1.01 -3.78 14.43
CA THR A 72 0.97 -3.39 13.03
C THR A 72 1.31 -1.91 12.89
N ALA A 73 0.57 -1.02 13.54
CA ALA A 73 0.78 0.41 13.40
C ALA A 73 2.19 0.86 13.87
N LEU A 74 2.64 0.38 15.04
CA LEU A 74 3.99 0.67 15.53
C LEU A 74 5.08 0.07 14.64
N GLY A 75 4.84 -1.09 14.03
CA GLY A 75 5.79 -1.73 13.11
C GLY A 75 6.04 -0.88 11.87
N TRP A 76 4.98 -0.36 11.26
CA TRP A 76 5.09 0.52 10.10
C TRP A 76 5.77 1.84 10.42
N ILE A 77 5.42 2.47 11.56
CA ILE A 77 6.08 3.71 12.02
C ILE A 77 7.56 3.45 12.31
N LEU A 78 7.89 2.36 13.00
CA LEU A 78 9.25 2.01 13.38
C LEU A 78 10.15 1.76 12.16
N MET A 79 9.65 0.95 11.21
CA MET A 79 10.35 0.72 9.94
C MET A 79 10.61 2.01 9.17
N SER A 80 9.58 2.85 9.03
CA SER A 80 9.76 4.10 8.31
C SER A 80 10.74 5.04 9.00
N ALA A 81 10.74 5.05 10.35
CA ALA A 81 11.66 5.87 11.12
C ALA A 81 13.13 5.41 11.02
N PHE A 82 13.39 4.09 10.94
CA PHE A 82 14.75 3.60 10.72
C PHE A 82 15.12 3.64 9.23
N GLY A 83 14.19 3.29 8.35
CA GLY A 83 14.39 3.29 6.90
C GLY A 83 14.67 4.67 6.29
N CYS A 84 14.22 5.76 6.91
CA CYS A 84 14.49 7.13 6.44
C CYS A 84 15.88 7.66 6.87
N VAL A 85 16.50 7.07 7.89
CA VAL A 85 17.79 7.56 8.42
C VAL A 85 18.89 7.58 7.36
N PRO A 86 19.06 6.57 6.48
CA PRO A 86 20.06 6.65 5.42
C PRO A 86 19.94 7.91 4.55
N PHE A 87 18.73 8.33 4.19
CA PHE A 87 18.48 9.53 3.37
C PHE A 87 19.05 10.81 4.01
N MET A 88 18.93 10.89 5.34
CA MET A 88 19.47 12.02 6.11
C MET A 88 20.99 11.96 6.22
N LEU A 89 21.54 10.76 6.44
CA LEU A 89 23.00 10.57 6.62
C LEU A 89 23.77 10.79 5.32
N THR A 90 23.20 10.43 4.18
CA THR A 90 23.76 10.73 2.84
C THR A 90 23.68 12.21 2.50
N GLY A 91 22.75 12.94 3.12
CA GLY A 91 22.47 14.34 2.81
C GLY A 91 21.59 14.53 1.55
N GLU A 92 21.12 13.45 0.92
CA GLU A 92 20.25 13.51 -0.25
C GLU A 92 18.84 14.01 0.09
N ILE A 93 18.32 13.66 1.29
CA ILE A 93 17.08 14.22 1.86
C ILE A 93 17.37 14.61 3.32
N PRO A 94 17.93 15.81 3.57
CA PRO A 94 18.45 16.16 4.88
C PRO A 94 17.37 16.45 5.94
N SER A 95 16.16 16.88 5.51
CA SER A 95 15.04 17.14 6.41
C SER A 95 14.45 15.84 6.94
N PHE A 96 14.27 15.72 8.26
CA PHE A 96 13.61 14.55 8.86
C PHE A 96 12.15 14.41 8.40
N VAL A 97 11.43 15.51 8.23
CA VAL A 97 10.03 15.50 7.78
C VAL A 97 9.96 14.96 6.35
N ASP A 98 10.84 15.45 5.47
CA ASP A 98 10.91 15.01 4.08
C ASP A 98 11.38 13.55 3.96
N ALA A 99 12.41 13.17 4.68
CA ALA A 99 12.92 11.79 4.71
C ALA A 99 11.87 10.80 5.24
N MET A 100 11.12 11.19 6.28
CA MET A 100 10.03 10.38 6.84
C MET A 100 8.85 10.29 5.87
N PHE A 101 8.46 11.40 5.21
CA PHE A 101 7.44 11.43 4.16
C PHE A 101 7.79 10.48 3.02
N GLU A 102 9.02 10.59 2.48
CA GLU A 102 9.52 9.75 1.39
C GLU A 102 9.52 8.27 1.77
N MET A 103 9.98 7.94 2.99
CA MET A 103 10.08 6.55 3.43
C MET A 103 8.72 5.94 3.77
N VAL A 104 7.82 6.71 4.40
CA VAL A 104 6.43 6.28 4.62
C VAL A 104 5.74 6.07 3.28
N SER A 105 5.90 7.01 2.33
CA SER A 105 5.40 6.85 0.96
C SER A 105 5.94 5.57 0.31
N GLY A 106 7.22 5.26 0.53
CA GLY A 106 7.85 4.03 0.08
C GLY A 106 7.19 2.79 0.64
N PHE A 107 7.17 2.62 1.95
CA PHE A 107 6.62 1.43 2.58
C PHE A 107 5.10 1.32 2.42
N THR A 108 4.35 2.41 2.52
CA THR A 108 2.89 2.38 2.30
C THR A 108 2.50 2.23 0.84
N THR A 109 3.50 2.12 -0.04
CA THR A 109 3.30 1.97 -1.49
C THR A 109 2.46 3.11 -2.10
N THR A 110 2.68 4.34 -1.61
CA THR A 110 1.95 5.53 -2.07
C THR A 110 2.58 6.11 -3.33
N GLY A 111 3.92 6.27 -3.35
CA GLY A 111 4.63 6.86 -4.48
C GLY A 111 4.61 8.39 -4.54
N ALA A 112 4.05 9.07 -3.54
CA ALA A 112 4.19 10.52 -3.37
C ALA A 112 5.65 10.84 -2.98
N SER A 113 6.30 11.78 -3.67
CA SER A 113 7.71 12.10 -3.47
C SER A 113 7.91 13.58 -3.17
N VAL A 114 8.88 13.87 -2.31
CA VAL A 114 9.39 15.23 -2.04
C VAL A 114 10.71 15.50 -2.78
N VAL A 115 11.23 14.51 -3.51
CA VAL A 115 12.48 14.63 -4.25
C VAL A 115 12.24 15.44 -5.53
N LEU A 116 13.04 16.51 -5.70
CA LEU A 116 12.91 17.40 -6.86
C LEU A 116 13.50 16.79 -8.13
N ASN A 117 14.64 16.13 -8.01
CA ASN A 117 15.36 15.50 -9.13
C ASN A 117 15.78 14.09 -8.73
N VAL A 118 15.06 13.10 -9.24
CA VAL A 118 15.26 11.70 -8.89
C VAL A 118 16.56 11.15 -9.51
N GLU A 119 16.98 11.70 -10.65
CA GLU A 119 18.19 11.29 -11.34
C GLU A 119 19.48 11.70 -10.61
N GLU A 120 19.42 12.69 -9.73
CA GLU A 120 20.56 13.11 -8.89
C GLU A 120 20.78 12.21 -7.67
N LEU A 121 19.81 11.38 -7.30
CA LEU A 121 19.96 10.43 -6.19
C LEU A 121 20.93 9.31 -6.57
N SER A 122 21.69 8.83 -5.60
CA SER A 122 22.55 7.65 -5.75
C SER A 122 21.71 6.42 -6.15
N HIS A 123 22.33 5.48 -6.86
CA HIS A 123 21.67 4.21 -7.22
C HIS A 123 21.22 3.42 -6.00
N CYS A 124 21.99 3.44 -4.91
CA CYS A 124 21.61 2.73 -3.68
C CYS A 124 20.39 3.38 -3.01
N THR A 125 20.25 4.71 -3.04
CA THR A 125 19.09 5.42 -2.50
C THR A 125 17.85 5.17 -3.36
N ASN A 126 17.95 5.28 -4.68
CA ASN A 126 16.84 4.93 -5.57
C ASN A 126 16.44 3.45 -5.47
N MET A 127 17.41 2.54 -5.31
CA MET A 127 17.12 1.13 -5.05
C MET A 127 16.32 0.94 -3.76
N TRP A 128 16.71 1.62 -2.67
CA TRP A 128 15.98 1.52 -1.39
C TRP A 128 14.57 2.08 -1.48
N ARG A 129 14.37 3.22 -2.17
CA ARG A 129 13.06 3.80 -2.45
C ARG A 129 12.16 2.80 -3.20
N CYS A 130 12.61 2.29 -4.34
CA CYS A 130 11.84 1.33 -5.15
C CYS A 130 11.62 0.00 -4.42
N PHE A 131 12.62 -0.50 -3.69
CA PHE A 131 12.53 -1.75 -2.95
C PHE A 131 11.58 -1.65 -1.76
N SER A 132 11.46 -0.48 -1.12
CA SER A 132 10.48 -0.26 -0.06
C SER A 132 9.04 -0.50 -0.53
N HIS A 133 8.69 -0.18 -1.79
CA HIS A 133 7.40 -0.54 -2.37
C HIS A 133 7.20 -2.05 -2.47
N TRP A 134 8.22 -2.78 -2.90
CA TRP A 134 8.14 -4.23 -2.98
C TRP A 134 7.90 -4.87 -1.60
N ILE A 135 8.59 -4.37 -0.57
CA ILE A 135 8.42 -4.79 0.83
C ILE A 135 7.00 -4.47 1.31
N GLY A 136 6.55 -3.24 1.05
CA GLY A 136 5.23 -2.73 1.46
C GLY A 136 4.07 -3.41 0.77
N GLY A 137 4.23 -3.84 -0.50
CA GLY A 137 3.15 -4.37 -1.34
C GLY A 137 2.48 -5.61 -0.74
N MET A 138 3.25 -6.57 -0.25
CA MET A 138 2.71 -7.78 0.41
C MET A 138 2.49 -7.62 1.91
N GLY A 139 2.87 -6.47 2.48
CA GLY A 139 2.78 -6.24 3.90
C GLY A 139 3.86 -6.97 4.70
N ILE A 140 4.50 -6.24 5.59
CA ILE A 140 5.65 -6.78 6.33
C ILE A 140 5.27 -7.87 7.33
N LEU A 141 4.06 -7.81 7.89
CA LEU A 141 3.62 -8.81 8.85
C LEU A 141 3.20 -10.12 8.18
N VAL A 142 2.75 -10.08 6.91
CA VAL A 142 2.54 -11.30 6.11
C VAL A 142 3.87 -11.98 5.84
N PHE A 143 4.92 -11.19 5.52
CA PHE A 143 6.28 -11.70 5.42
C PHE A 143 6.77 -12.31 6.74
N LEU A 144 6.54 -11.61 7.85
CA LEU A 144 6.86 -12.08 9.19
C LEU A 144 6.15 -13.40 9.53
N LEU A 145 4.89 -13.55 9.12
CA LEU A 145 4.12 -14.79 9.29
C LEU A 145 4.66 -15.95 8.45
N ALA A 146 5.22 -15.66 7.29
CA ALA A 146 5.86 -16.66 6.44
C ALA A 146 7.21 -17.13 7.01
N VAL A 147 7.97 -16.21 7.63
CA VAL A 147 9.33 -16.44 8.14
C VAL A 147 9.33 -16.89 9.61
N LEU A 148 8.34 -16.53 10.44
CA LEU A 148 8.28 -16.85 11.88
C LEU A 148 7.59 -18.20 12.20
N PRO A 149 8.15 -19.35 11.84
CA PRO A 149 7.72 -20.64 12.39
C PRO A 149 8.02 -20.76 13.90
N LEU A 150 8.74 -19.80 14.47
CA LEU A 150 9.43 -19.88 15.77
C LEU A 150 8.68 -19.27 16.94
N VAL A 151 7.60 -18.50 16.73
CA VAL A 151 6.80 -17.93 17.81
C VAL A 151 5.50 -18.72 17.92
N GLY A 152 5.45 -19.67 18.85
CA GLY A 152 4.24 -20.45 19.14
C GLY A 152 3.10 -19.52 19.62
N GLY A 153 2.06 -19.37 18.80
CA GLY A 153 0.86 -18.58 19.09
C GLY A 153 -0.08 -18.54 17.90
N SER A 154 -1.36 -18.24 18.11
CA SER A 154 -2.33 -18.07 17.04
C SER A 154 -2.11 -16.72 16.34
N ASN A 155 -1.34 -16.70 15.27
CA ASN A 155 -0.97 -15.49 14.53
C ASN A 155 -2.06 -15.03 13.54
N MET A 156 -3.27 -15.61 13.61
CA MET A 156 -4.43 -15.27 12.78
C MET A 156 -4.82 -13.78 12.91
N GLN A 157 -4.63 -13.19 14.08
CA GLN A 157 -5.00 -11.81 14.35
C GLN A 157 -4.09 -10.79 13.67
N LEU A 158 -2.79 -11.11 13.52
CA LEU A 158 -1.84 -10.29 12.76
C LEU A 158 -2.21 -10.23 11.27
N MET A 159 -2.54 -11.39 10.68
CA MET A 159 -2.95 -11.44 9.28
C MET A 159 -4.27 -10.70 9.03
N LYS A 160 -5.22 -10.78 9.97
CA LYS A 160 -6.46 -10.01 9.88
C LYS A 160 -6.25 -8.50 10.01
N ALA A 161 -5.25 -8.08 10.76
CA ALA A 161 -4.93 -6.66 10.97
C ALA A 161 -4.24 -6.02 9.74
N GLU A 162 -3.63 -6.83 8.88
CA GLU A 162 -2.87 -6.34 7.72
C GLU A 162 -3.48 -6.76 6.37
N SER A 163 -4.38 -7.75 6.36
CA SER A 163 -5.01 -8.22 5.12
C SER A 163 -6.25 -7.37 4.80
N PRO A 164 -6.19 -6.51 3.79
CA PRO A 164 -7.28 -5.61 3.45
C PRO A 164 -8.49 -6.33 2.84
N GLY A 165 -9.67 -5.98 3.29
CA GLY A 165 -10.93 -6.35 2.69
C GLY A 165 -11.83 -7.26 3.52
N PRO A 166 -13.12 -7.38 3.14
CA PRO A 166 -14.04 -8.31 3.78
C PRO A 166 -13.56 -9.75 3.57
N SER A 167 -13.47 -10.51 4.67
CA SER A 167 -12.96 -11.89 4.66
C SER A 167 -13.93 -12.84 3.95
N VAL A 168 -13.85 -12.91 2.62
CA VAL A 168 -14.63 -13.84 1.81
C VAL A 168 -13.82 -15.12 1.59
N GLY A 169 -14.03 -16.09 2.46
CA GLY A 169 -13.60 -17.47 2.24
C GLY A 169 -12.32 -17.89 2.99
N LYS A 170 -12.48 -18.81 3.93
CA LYS A 170 -11.40 -19.61 4.52
C LYS A 170 -10.92 -20.62 3.47
N LEU A 171 -9.88 -20.30 2.70
CA LEU A 171 -9.38 -21.16 1.63
C LEU A 171 -8.43 -22.28 2.12
N VAL A 172 -7.78 -22.11 3.28
CA VAL A 172 -6.84 -23.12 3.80
C VAL A 172 -6.83 -23.16 5.34
N PRO A 173 -6.80 -24.35 5.96
CA PRO A 173 -6.81 -24.50 7.42
C PRO A 173 -5.57 -23.92 8.14
N LYS A 174 -4.45 -23.74 7.41
CA LYS A 174 -3.19 -23.25 7.96
C LYS A 174 -2.80 -21.91 7.33
N VAL A 175 -3.06 -20.83 8.03
CA VAL A 175 -2.72 -19.45 7.65
C VAL A 175 -1.29 -19.29 7.11
N ARG A 176 -0.32 -20.00 7.70
CA ARG A 176 1.09 -19.98 7.28
C ARG A 176 1.30 -20.55 5.87
N PHE A 177 0.57 -21.60 5.51
CA PHE A 177 0.68 -22.21 4.20
C PHE A 177 0.14 -21.26 3.12
N THR A 178 -1.00 -20.63 3.38
CA THR A 178 -1.58 -19.62 2.48
C THR A 178 -0.64 -18.44 2.30
N ALA A 179 -0.13 -17.84 3.38
CA ALA A 179 0.80 -16.73 3.31
C ALA A 179 2.05 -17.08 2.49
N ARG A 180 2.61 -18.28 2.69
CA ARG A 180 3.79 -18.73 1.92
C ARG A 180 3.49 -18.83 0.42
N ILE A 181 2.35 -19.41 0.04
CA ILE A 181 1.97 -19.52 -1.39
C ILE A 181 1.77 -18.14 -2.00
N LEU A 182 1.05 -17.25 -1.33
CA LEU A 182 0.84 -15.88 -1.82
C LEU A 182 2.16 -15.14 -2.02
N TYR A 183 3.12 -15.34 -1.10
CA TYR A 183 4.46 -14.77 -1.23
C TYR A 183 5.23 -15.34 -2.42
N VAL A 184 5.19 -16.67 -2.62
CA VAL A 184 5.82 -17.32 -3.78
C VAL A 184 5.21 -16.80 -5.09
N LEU A 185 3.89 -16.64 -5.15
CA LEU A 185 3.21 -16.08 -6.33
C LEU A 185 3.62 -14.63 -6.59
N TYR A 186 3.74 -13.81 -5.53
CA TYR A 186 4.20 -12.44 -5.62
C TYR A 186 5.62 -12.34 -6.19
N VAL A 187 6.55 -13.13 -5.63
CA VAL A 187 7.93 -13.20 -6.13
C VAL A 187 7.97 -13.72 -7.57
N ALA A 188 7.21 -14.75 -7.90
CA ALA A 188 7.18 -15.32 -9.26
C ALA A 188 6.68 -14.31 -10.30
N LEU A 189 5.62 -13.54 -9.98
CA LEU A 189 5.12 -12.46 -10.84
C LEU A 189 6.14 -11.34 -10.97
N THR A 190 6.83 -10.96 -9.89
CA THR A 190 7.89 -9.94 -9.93
C THR A 190 9.04 -10.39 -10.82
N VAL A 191 9.52 -11.63 -10.68
CA VAL A 191 10.59 -12.18 -11.51
C VAL A 191 10.16 -12.22 -12.98
N LEU A 192 8.92 -12.66 -13.26
CA LEU A 192 8.38 -12.67 -14.61
C LEU A 192 8.37 -11.26 -15.21
N GLN A 193 7.98 -10.25 -14.44
CA GLN A 193 8.01 -8.86 -14.88
C GLN A 193 9.43 -8.41 -15.19
N VAL A 194 10.41 -8.64 -14.29
CA VAL A 194 11.82 -8.30 -14.54
C VAL A 194 12.30 -8.90 -15.86
N LEU A 195 12.00 -10.16 -16.13
CA LEU A 195 12.39 -10.81 -17.38
C LEU A 195 11.77 -10.14 -18.60
N VAL A 196 10.48 -9.77 -18.53
CA VAL A 196 9.79 -9.07 -19.63
C VAL A 196 10.39 -7.66 -19.84
N MET A 197 10.73 -6.95 -18.75
CA MET A 197 11.37 -5.63 -18.85
C MET A 197 12.76 -5.72 -19.50
N LEU A 198 13.57 -6.73 -19.14
CA LEU A 198 14.86 -7.00 -19.77
C LEU A 198 14.71 -7.32 -21.26
N LEU A 199 13.72 -8.12 -21.65
CA LEU A 199 13.42 -8.41 -23.06
C LEU A 199 12.97 -7.16 -23.82
N GLY A 200 12.37 -6.20 -23.14
CA GLY A 200 11.99 -4.89 -23.68
C GLY A 200 13.14 -3.91 -23.83
N GLY A 201 14.36 -4.27 -23.39
CA GLY A 201 15.58 -3.45 -23.55
C GLY A 201 15.94 -2.59 -22.35
N MET A 202 15.27 -2.74 -21.19
CA MET A 202 15.71 -2.11 -19.94
C MET A 202 17.02 -2.72 -19.45
N THR A 203 17.86 -1.92 -18.81
CA THR A 203 18.99 -2.43 -18.02
C THR A 203 18.48 -3.24 -16.83
N PHE A 204 19.33 -4.07 -16.23
CA PHE A 204 18.94 -4.88 -15.07
C PHE A 204 18.48 -4.01 -13.89
N TYR A 205 19.15 -2.89 -13.66
CA TYR A 205 18.81 -1.94 -12.60
C TYR A 205 17.45 -1.29 -12.83
N GLU A 206 17.19 -0.77 -14.04
CA GLU A 206 15.90 -0.19 -14.43
C GLU A 206 14.77 -1.21 -14.32
N ALA A 207 14.99 -2.43 -14.86
CA ALA A 207 14.00 -3.50 -14.82
C ALA A 207 13.66 -3.90 -13.37
N LEU A 208 14.64 -3.94 -12.48
CA LEU A 208 14.45 -4.29 -11.08
C LEU A 208 13.70 -3.20 -10.32
N CYS A 209 14.13 -1.94 -10.41
CA CYS A 209 13.48 -0.80 -9.77
C CYS A 209 12.03 -0.62 -10.25
N THR A 210 11.81 -0.65 -11.57
CA THR A 210 10.46 -0.54 -12.16
C THR A 210 9.56 -1.70 -11.72
N SER A 211 10.09 -2.93 -11.69
CA SER A 211 9.33 -4.09 -11.25
C SER A 211 8.98 -4.03 -9.76
N PHE A 212 9.84 -3.48 -8.92
CA PHE A 212 9.54 -3.27 -7.50
C PHE A 212 8.41 -2.24 -7.32
N GLY A 213 8.47 -1.11 -8.04
CA GLY A 213 7.41 -0.11 -8.05
C GLY A 213 6.07 -0.64 -8.55
N THR A 214 6.09 -1.46 -9.61
CA THR A 214 4.87 -2.08 -10.16
C THR A 214 4.31 -3.15 -9.24
N ALA A 215 5.15 -4.08 -8.76
CA ALA A 215 4.71 -5.20 -7.93
C ALA A 215 4.15 -4.73 -6.59
N GLY A 216 4.79 -3.75 -5.98
CA GLY A 216 4.30 -3.08 -4.78
C GLY A 216 3.09 -2.19 -5.03
N THR A 217 2.78 -1.86 -6.29
CA THR A 217 1.81 -0.82 -6.68
C THR A 217 2.10 0.52 -6.02
N GLY A 218 3.38 0.98 -6.11
CA GLY A 218 3.82 2.16 -5.38
C GLY A 218 4.32 3.33 -6.25
N GLY A 219 4.85 3.07 -7.46
CA GLY A 219 5.12 4.10 -8.46
C GLY A 219 6.40 4.90 -8.32
N PHE A 220 7.28 4.64 -7.35
CA PHE A 220 8.61 5.23 -7.39
C PHE A 220 9.38 4.73 -8.60
N GLY A 221 9.91 5.66 -9.36
CA GLY A 221 10.78 5.44 -10.49
C GLY A 221 12.17 6.01 -10.25
N ILE A 222 13.03 5.79 -11.24
CA ILE A 222 14.42 6.29 -11.28
C ILE A 222 14.57 7.46 -12.27
N TYR A 223 13.48 7.84 -12.96
CA TYR A 223 13.40 8.95 -13.90
C TYR A 223 12.31 9.92 -13.50
N GLY A 224 12.55 11.23 -13.69
CA GLY A 224 11.62 12.29 -13.38
C GLY A 224 10.38 12.30 -14.28
N ASP A 225 10.50 11.80 -15.52
CA ASP A 225 9.39 11.60 -16.46
C ASP A 225 8.67 10.25 -16.26
N SER A 226 9.00 9.51 -15.18
CA SER A 226 8.44 8.21 -14.82
C SER A 226 8.62 7.16 -15.92
N ILE A 227 7.56 6.77 -16.64
CA ILE A 227 7.59 5.74 -17.70
C ILE A 227 7.45 6.34 -19.11
N ALA A 228 7.37 7.67 -19.23
CA ALA A 228 7.12 8.33 -20.52
C ALA A 228 8.21 8.06 -21.56
N GLY A 229 9.49 8.04 -21.15
CA GLY A 229 10.63 7.82 -22.04
C GLY A 229 10.79 6.38 -22.57
N PHE A 230 10.05 5.41 -22.02
CA PHE A 230 10.18 4.01 -22.43
C PHE A 230 9.34 3.67 -23.69
N SER A 231 9.72 2.57 -24.36
CA SER A 231 9.07 2.12 -25.59
C SER A 231 7.59 1.77 -25.36
N PRO A 232 6.74 1.83 -26.41
CA PRO A 232 5.34 1.41 -26.34
C PRO A 232 5.15 -0.01 -25.81
N PHE A 233 6.04 -0.93 -26.16
CA PHE A 233 6.03 -2.30 -25.64
C PHE A 233 6.16 -2.34 -24.12
N LEU A 234 7.11 -1.60 -23.57
CA LEU A 234 7.34 -1.53 -22.12
C LEU A 234 6.18 -0.87 -21.39
N GLN A 235 5.60 0.20 -21.96
CA GLN A 235 4.43 0.86 -21.39
C GLN A 235 3.22 -0.10 -21.33
N TRP A 236 2.93 -0.86 -22.38
CA TRP A 236 1.89 -1.88 -22.36
C TRP A 236 2.18 -3.02 -21.38
N ALA A 237 3.43 -3.49 -21.37
CA ALA A 237 3.82 -4.54 -20.44
C ALA A 237 3.63 -4.11 -18.97
N ILE A 238 4.08 -2.89 -18.61
CA ILE A 238 3.88 -2.32 -17.27
C ILE A 238 2.38 -2.19 -16.96
N THR A 239 1.57 -1.72 -17.92
CA THR A 239 0.10 -1.62 -17.77
C THR A 239 -0.51 -2.97 -17.39
N ILE A 240 -0.14 -4.02 -18.13
CA ILE A 240 -0.65 -5.39 -17.87
C ILE A 240 -0.22 -5.88 -16.49
N PHE A 241 1.05 -5.66 -16.10
CA PHE A 241 1.52 -6.06 -14.77
C PHE A 241 0.89 -5.23 -13.64
N MET A 242 0.67 -3.91 -13.80
CA MET A 242 -0.09 -3.12 -12.84
C MET A 242 -1.49 -3.72 -12.62
N ILE A 243 -2.22 -4.00 -13.69
CA ILE A 243 -3.54 -4.64 -13.62
C ILE A 243 -3.44 -6.00 -12.93
N ALA A 244 -2.44 -6.81 -13.26
CA ALA A 244 -2.24 -8.13 -12.68
C ALA A 244 -1.97 -8.07 -11.16
N PHE A 245 -1.11 -7.16 -10.69
CA PHE A 245 -0.86 -6.98 -9.25
C PHE A 245 -2.07 -6.38 -8.52
N GLY A 246 -2.94 -5.65 -9.20
CA GLY A 246 -4.21 -5.15 -8.67
C GLY A 246 -5.33 -6.20 -8.55
N VAL A 247 -5.19 -7.38 -9.15
CA VAL A 247 -6.14 -8.50 -9.00
C VAL A 247 -5.97 -9.15 -7.63
N ASN A 248 -7.07 -9.66 -7.07
CA ASN A 248 -7.05 -10.45 -5.84
C ASN A 248 -6.14 -11.68 -5.97
N PHE A 249 -5.13 -11.80 -5.13
CA PHE A 249 -4.16 -12.91 -5.18
C PHE A 249 -4.79 -14.29 -4.96
N ASN A 250 -6.00 -14.38 -4.40
CA ASN A 250 -6.75 -15.64 -4.34
C ASN A 250 -7.08 -16.19 -5.73
N VAL A 251 -7.22 -15.35 -6.75
CA VAL A 251 -7.44 -15.80 -8.15
C VAL A 251 -6.22 -16.61 -8.61
N TYR A 252 -5.01 -16.11 -8.39
CA TYR A 252 -3.78 -16.83 -8.72
C TYR A 252 -3.60 -18.10 -7.90
N PHE A 253 -4.00 -18.07 -6.62
CA PHE A 253 -4.01 -19.25 -5.77
C PHE A 253 -4.95 -20.35 -6.33
N LEU A 254 -6.15 -19.97 -6.77
CA LEU A 254 -7.10 -20.91 -7.39
C LEU A 254 -6.56 -21.48 -8.71
N LEU A 255 -5.89 -20.66 -9.52
CA LEU A 255 -5.21 -21.13 -10.74
C LEU A 255 -4.09 -22.13 -10.41
N TYR A 256 -3.27 -21.83 -9.39
CA TYR A 256 -2.23 -22.73 -8.90
C TYR A 256 -2.82 -24.08 -8.41
N MET A 257 -3.98 -24.04 -7.75
CA MET A 257 -4.71 -25.23 -7.29
C MET A 257 -5.47 -25.96 -8.41
N ARG A 258 -5.24 -25.58 -9.68
CA ARG A 258 -5.90 -26.14 -10.87
C ARG A 258 -7.44 -26.03 -10.86
N ARG A 259 -7.96 -24.93 -10.29
CA ARG A 259 -9.39 -24.59 -10.25
C ARG A 259 -9.71 -23.36 -11.10
N PRO A 260 -9.48 -23.37 -12.44
CA PRO A 260 -9.64 -22.18 -13.29
C PRO A 260 -11.08 -21.71 -13.38
N LYS A 261 -12.07 -22.61 -13.26
CA LYS A 261 -13.50 -22.23 -13.27
C LYS A 261 -13.83 -21.30 -12.10
N ASP A 262 -13.37 -21.62 -10.90
CA ASP A 262 -13.62 -20.79 -9.71
C ASP A 262 -12.86 -19.48 -9.77
N ALA A 263 -11.64 -19.49 -10.32
CA ALA A 263 -10.85 -18.28 -10.55
C ALA A 263 -11.57 -17.30 -11.50
N LEU A 264 -12.14 -17.82 -12.59
CA LEU A 264 -12.88 -17.03 -13.57
C LEU A 264 -14.28 -16.60 -13.08
N HIS A 265 -14.85 -17.19 -12.03
CA HIS A 265 -16.13 -16.77 -11.45
C HIS A 265 -15.98 -15.71 -10.34
N CYS A 266 -14.77 -15.20 -10.09
CA CYS A 266 -14.53 -14.15 -9.12
C CYS A 266 -15.25 -12.86 -9.54
N GLU A 267 -16.32 -12.50 -8.83
CA GLU A 267 -17.15 -11.34 -9.12
C GLU A 267 -16.36 -10.03 -9.00
N GLU A 268 -15.52 -9.92 -7.98
CA GLU A 268 -14.66 -8.75 -7.75
C GLU A 268 -13.76 -8.47 -8.96
N MET A 269 -13.14 -9.52 -9.51
CA MET A 269 -12.26 -9.41 -10.69
C MET A 269 -13.02 -8.88 -11.91
N HIS A 270 -14.26 -9.34 -12.15
CA HIS A 270 -15.07 -8.87 -13.27
C HIS A 270 -15.43 -7.37 -13.15
N TRP A 271 -15.84 -6.94 -11.95
CA TRP A 271 -16.09 -5.53 -11.70
C TRP A 271 -14.84 -4.68 -11.88
N TYR A 272 -13.71 -5.13 -11.34
CA TYR A 272 -12.42 -4.44 -11.47
C TYR A 272 -12.01 -4.26 -12.94
N LEU A 273 -11.99 -5.33 -13.72
CA LEU A 273 -11.64 -5.25 -15.15
C LEU A 273 -12.68 -4.44 -15.95
N GLY A 274 -13.96 -4.57 -15.63
CA GLY A 274 -15.02 -3.77 -16.26
C GLY A 274 -14.86 -2.27 -16.01
N ILE A 275 -14.51 -1.87 -14.79
CA ILE A 275 -14.24 -0.46 -14.45
C ILE A 275 -13.03 0.06 -15.22
N ILE A 276 -11.94 -0.71 -15.29
CA ILE A 276 -10.73 -0.32 -16.05
C ILE A 276 -11.08 -0.06 -17.52
N VAL A 277 -11.74 -1.03 -18.16
CA VAL A 277 -12.07 -0.91 -19.60
C VAL A 277 -13.01 0.26 -19.84
N ALA A 278 -14.07 0.40 -19.04
CA ALA A 278 -15.02 1.49 -19.19
C ALA A 278 -14.35 2.87 -18.99
N ALA A 279 -13.56 3.03 -17.93
CA ALA A 279 -12.87 4.29 -17.63
C ALA A 279 -11.83 4.62 -18.71
N ALA A 280 -11.03 3.64 -19.18
CA ALA A 280 -10.03 3.86 -20.22
C ALA A 280 -10.68 4.28 -21.54
N LEU A 281 -11.78 3.67 -21.94
CA LEU A 281 -12.51 4.04 -23.14
C LEU A 281 -13.15 5.44 -23.03
N MET A 282 -13.74 5.78 -21.87
CA MET A 282 -14.30 7.12 -21.63
C MET A 282 -13.20 8.19 -21.67
N ILE A 283 -12.05 7.97 -21.06
CA ILE A 283 -10.92 8.90 -21.09
C ILE A 283 -10.37 9.00 -22.52
N CYS A 284 -10.16 7.88 -23.20
CA CYS A 284 -9.70 7.87 -24.60
C CYS A 284 -10.61 8.70 -25.50
N ALA A 285 -11.91 8.60 -25.35
CA ALA A 285 -12.87 9.38 -26.13
C ALA A 285 -12.87 10.88 -25.75
N ASN A 286 -12.66 11.22 -24.46
CA ASN A 286 -12.74 12.60 -23.99
C ASN A 286 -11.43 13.37 -24.17
N ALA A 287 -10.28 12.70 -23.99
CA ALA A 287 -8.93 13.28 -24.10
C ALA A 287 -8.25 12.88 -25.42
N TYR A 288 -9.01 12.57 -26.47
CA TYR A 288 -8.49 12.14 -27.76
C TYR A 288 -7.62 13.22 -28.41
N ASP A 289 -6.36 12.91 -28.63
CA ASP A 289 -5.41 13.77 -29.35
C ASP A 289 -5.31 13.32 -30.83
N VAL A 290 -5.74 14.20 -31.73
CA VAL A 290 -5.71 13.95 -33.19
C VAL A 290 -4.28 13.85 -33.71
N ALA A 291 -3.29 14.44 -33.03
CA ALA A 291 -1.88 14.34 -33.40
C ALA A 291 -1.27 12.96 -33.08
N MET A 292 -1.92 12.17 -32.23
CA MET A 292 -1.49 10.82 -31.86
C MET A 292 -2.21 9.74 -32.66
N THR A 293 -1.58 8.57 -32.77
CA THR A 293 -2.23 7.38 -33.32
C THR A 293 -3.33 6.89 -32.36
N LEU A 294 -4.31 6.16 -32.88
CA LEU A 294 -5.35 5.52 -32.04
C LEU A 294 -4.72 4.61 -30.96
N GLU A 295 -3.65 3.87 -31.34
CA GLU A 295 -2.88 3.03 -30.40
C GLU A 295 -2.29 3.88 -29.29
N GLY A 296 -1.67 5.02 -29.61
CA GLY A 296 -1.10 5.93 -28.62
C GLY A 296 -2.13 6.48 -27.66
N ASN A 297 -3.30 6.92 -28.14
CA ASN A 297 -4.40 7.38 -27.32
C ASN A 297 -4.93 6.28 -26.38
N LEU A 298 -5.12 5.07 -26.91
CA LEU A 298 -5.55 3.92 -26.09
C LEU A 298 -4.49 3.55 -25.06
N ARG A 299 -3.22 3.48 -25.44
CA ARG A 299 -2.11 3.14 -24.52
C ARG A 299 -2.03 4.11 -23.37
N GLN A 300 -2.04 5.41 -23.61
CA GLN A 300 -1.99 6.42 -22.55
C GLN A 300 -3.22 6.33 -21.63
N SER A 301 -4.41 6.17 -22.19
CA SER A 301 -5.65 6.06 -21.40
C SER A 301 -5.66 4.80 -20.53
N PHE A 302 -5.31 3.64 -21.08
CA PHE A 302 -5.22 2.40 -20.31
C PHE A 302 -4.12 2.44 -19.26
N PHE A 303 -2.96 3.03 -19.60
CA PHE A 303 -1.84 3.16 -18.67
C PHE A 303 -2.25 4.01 -17.46
N GLN A 304 -2.80 5.21 -17.68
CA GLN A 304 -3.18 6.11 -16.58
C GLN A 304 -4.33 5.54 -15.75
N VAL A 305 -5.34 4.93 -16.38
CA VAL A 305 -6.42 4.26 -15.64
C VAL A 305 -5.88 3.11 -14.81
N ALA A 306 -5.03 2.24 -15.38
CA ALA A 306 -4.40 1.15 -14.65
C ALA A 306 -3.57 1.69 -13.49
N SER A 307 -2.73 2.69 -13.74
CA SER A 307 -1.88 3.32 -12.74
C SER A 307 -2.67 3.86 -11.54
N ILE A 308 -3.77 4.58 -11.81
CA ILE A 308 -4.55 5.22 -10.75
C ILE A 308 -5.43 4.22 -10.00
N ILE A 309 -6.15 3.31 -10.68
CA ILE A 309 -7.04 2.36 -10.00
C ILE A 309 -6.26 1.31 -9.20
N THR A 310 -5.08 0.91 -9.67
CA THR A 310 -4.21 0.00 -8.92
C THR A 310 -3.43 0.71 -7.82
N THR A 311 -3.56 2.04 -7.76
CA THR A 311 -2.81 2.90 -6.84
C THR A 311 -1.29 2.78 -7.03
N THR A 312 -0.84 2.54 -8.28
CA THR A 312 0.60 2.45 -8.60
C THR A 312 1.22 3.83 -8.74
N GLY A 313 0.56 4.77 -9.43
CA GLY A 313 1.05 6.15 -9.54
C GLY A 313 2.09 6.41 -10.63
N PHE A 314 2.48 5.44 -11.46
CA PHE A 314 3.31 5.71 -12.64
C PHE A 314 2.59 6.59 -13.67
N ALA A 315 3.34 7.38 -14.41
CA ALA A 315 2.83 8.23 -15.46
C ALA A 315 3.58 8.04 -16.79
N THR A 316 2.85 8.15 -17.90
CA THR A 316 3.40 8.21 -19.28
C THR A 316 3.09 9.54 -19.94
N THR A 317 2.26 10.36 -19.33
CA THR A 317 1.84 11.68 -19.82
C THR A 317 1.42 12.56 -18.65
N ASP A 318 1.49 13.87 -18.85
CA ASP A 318 0.92 14.82 -17.88
C ASP A 318 -0.60 14.89 -18.03
N PHE A 319 -1.31 14.13 -17.19
CA PHE A 319 -2.77 14.15 -17.19
C PHE A 319 -3.37 15.44 -16.61
N ASN A 320 -2.59 16.36 -16.03
CA ASN A 320 -3.07 17.70 -15.69
C ASN A 320 -3.56 18.50 -16.92
N LEU A 321 -3.05 18.13 -18.09
CA LEU A 321 -3.46 18.76 -19.36
C LEU A 321 -4.76 18.17 -19.93
N TRP A 322 -5.29 17.11 -19.32
CA TRP A 322 -6.50 16.45 -19.81
C TRP A 322 -7.77 17.25 -19.46
N PRO A 323 -8.88 17.04 -20.22
CA PRO A 323 -10.15 17.69 -19.90
C PRO A 323 -10.69 17.34 -18.53
N GLY A 324 -11.48 18.23 -17.91
CA GLY A 324 -12.01 18.08 -16.56
C GLY A 324 -12.84 16.81 -16.32
N PHE A 325 -13.50 16.27 -17.34
CA PHE A 325 -14.22 14.99 -17.23
C PHE A 325 -13.24 13.83 -16.97
N SER A 326 -12.10 13.80 -17.69
CA SER A 326 -11.05 12.81 -17.47
C SER A 326 -10.43 12.94 -16.07
N HIS A 327 -10.19 14.16 -15.56
CA HIS A 327 -9.79 14.39 -14.18
C HIS A 327 -10.79 13.83 -13.18
N GLY A 328 -12.10 14.06 -13.41
CA GLY A 328 -13.16 13.50 -12.56
C GLY A 328 -13.12 11.98 -12.49
N ILE A 329 -12.92 11.30 -13.64
CA ILE A 329 -12.77 9.84 -13.69
C ILE A 329 -11.56 9.41 -12.86
N LEU A 330 -10.38 10.02 -13.08
CA LEU A 330 -9.17 9.66 -12.34
C LEU A 330 -9.34 9.84 -10.83
N VAL A 331 -9.92 10.95 -10.39
CA VAL A 331 -10.20 11.19 -8.96
C VAL A 331 -11.14 10.12 -8.38
N VAL A 332 -12.21 9.75 -9.09
CA VAL A 332 -13.10 8.65 -8.66
C VAL A 332 -12.33 7.34 -8.54
N LEU A 333 -11.45 7.03 -9.50
CA LEU A 333 -10.63 5.81 -9.48
C LEU A 333 -9.64 5.76 -8.32
N MET A 334 -9.11 6.91 -7.85
CA MET A 334 -8.27 6.97 -6.65
C MET A 334 -8.99 6.39 -5.42
N PHE A 335 -10.29 6.66 -5.28
CA PHE A 335 -11.09 6.14 -4.17
C PHE A 335 -11.53 4.69 -4.39
N VAL A 336 -11.85 4.30 -5.62
CA VAL A 336 -12.27 2.92 -5.93
C VAL A 336 -11.17 1.93 -5.54
N GLY A 337 -9.94 2.18 -6.00
CA GLY A 337 -8.78 1.34 -5.71
C GLY A 337 -8.83 -0.02 -6.41
N ALA A 338 -7.93 -0.92 -5.98
CA ALA A 338 -7.78 -2.27 -6.53
C ALA A 338 -8.67 -3.31 -5.82
N CYS A 339 -8.53 -4.60 -6.20
CA CYS A 339 -9.24 -5.69 -5.53
C CYS A 339 -8.76 -5.89 -4.07
N ALA A 340 -9.65 -6.37 -3.22
CA ALA A 340 -9.29 -6.83 -1.89
C ALA A 340 -8.32 -8.02 -1.97
N GLY A 341 -7.28 -8.02 -1.10
CA GLY A 341 -6.24 -9.06 -1.17
C GLY A 341 -5.31 -8.95 -2.38
N SER A 342 -5.20 -7.76 -2.98
CA SER A 342 -4.14 -7.33 -3.90
C SER A 342 -3.11 -6.47 -3.18
N THR A 343 -2.08 -6.00 -3.89
CA THR A 343 -1.09 -5.06 -3.36
C THR A 343 -1.57 -3.62 -3.34
N GLY A 344 -2.61 -3.27 -4.12
CA GLY A 344 -3.12 -1.90 -4.27
C GLY A 344 -3.77 -1.31 -3.02
N GLY A 345 -3.87 0.01 -2.96
CA GLY A 345 -4.55 0.81 -1.95
C GLY A 345 -6.04 1.09 -2.25
N GLY A 346 -6.55 2.22 -1.79
CA GLY A 346 -7.94 2.65 -1.98
C GLY A 346 -8.97 1.89 -1.15
N PHE A 347 -10.25 2.20 -1.35
CA PHE A 347 -11.36 1.61 -0.58
C PHE A 347 -11.63 0.14 -0.90
N LYS A 348 -11.11 -0.37 -2.00
CA LYS A 348 -11.28 -1.71 -2.57
C LYS A 348 -12.61 -1.88 -3.34
N VAL A 349 -12.48 -2.48 -4.54
CA VAL A 349 -13.62 -2.77 -5.42
C VAL A 349 -14.71 -3.54 -4.70
N SER A 350 -14.39 -4.55 -3.89
CA SER A 350 -15.36 -5.35 -3.14
C SER A 350 -16.26 -4.52 -2.23
N ARG A 351 -15.70 -3.55 -1.49
CA ARG A 351 -16.49 -2.68 -0.60
C ARG A 351 -17.41 -1.76 -1.39
N ILE A 352 -16.93 -1.21 -2.51
CA ILE A 352 -17.72 -0.36 -3.40
C ILE A 352 -18.91 -1.15 -3.98
N VAL A 353 -18.65 -2.37 -4.50
CA VAL A 353 -19.68 -3.24 -5.07
C VAL A 353 -20.70 -3.67 -4.03
N ILE A 354 -20.27 -4.08 -2.83
CA ILE A 354 -21.17 -4.44 -1.73
C ILE A 354 -21.99 -3.23 -1.31
N GLY A 355 -21.36 -2.06 -1.16
CA GLY A 355 -22.05 -0.80 -0.85
C GLY A 355 -23.13 -0.46 -1.88
N PHE A 356 -22.80 -0.52 -3.17
CA PHE A 356 -23.74 -0.26 -4.26
C PHE A 356 -24.92 -1.26 -4.26
N LYS A 357 -24.62 -2.57 -4.13
CA LYS A 357 -25.65 -3.61 -4.01
C LYS A 357 -26.54 -3.39 -2.78
N SER A 358 -25.98 -2.88 -1.69
CA SER A 358 -26.73 -2.56 -0.47
C SER A 358 -27.74 -1.43 -0.70
N VAL A 359 -27.33 -0.38 -1.41
CA VAL A 359 -28.24 0.72 -1.79
C VAL A 359 -29.39 0.19 -2.63
N LEU A 360 -29.09 -0.65 -3.64
CA LEU A 360 -30.14 -1.25 -4.49
C LEU A 360 -31.09 -2.16 -3.69
N ALA A 361 -30.54 -2.96 -2.77
CA ALA A 361 -31.35 -3.82 -1.90
C ALA A 361 -32.27 -2.99 -0.98
N TYR A 362 -31.75 -1.88 -0.43
CA TYR A 362 -32.49 -0.95 0.40
C TYR A 362 -33.64 -0.26 -0.37
N LEU A 363 -33.35 0.26 -1.57
CA LEU A 363 -34.38 0.83 -2.45
C LEU A 363 -35.44 -0.21 -2.79
N GLY A 364 -35.05 -1.45 -3.07
CA GLY A 364 -35.99 -2.53 -3.32
C GLY A 364 -36.88 -2.89 -2.12
N ALA A 365 -36.41 -2.66 -0.89
CA ALA A 365 -37.19 -2.86 0.34
C ALA A 365 -38.32 -1.80 0.49
N PHE A 366 -38.09 -0.58 0.01
CA PHE A 366 -39.18 0.43 -0.05
C PHE A 366 -40.32 0.02 -1.01
N LEU A 367 -39.98 -0.60 -2.15
CA LEU A 367 -40.98 -1.04 -3.13
C LEU A 367 -41.70 -2.31 -2.65
N HIS A 368 -41.00 -3.19 -1.94
CA HIS A 368 -41.56 -4.47 -1.49
C HIS A 368 -41.19 -4.73 -0.01
N PRO A 369 -41.87 -4.08 0.96
CA PRO A 369 -41.49 -4.12 2.38
C PRO A 369 -41.53 -5.52 3.04
N ARG A 370 -42.28 -6.46 2.44
CA ARG A 370 -42.40 -7.84 2.96
C ARG A 370 -41.33 -8.79 2.44
N VAL A 371 -40.50 -8.35 1.47
CA VAL A 371 -39.45 -9.18 0.86
C VAL A 371 -38.12 -8.87 1.52
N VAL A 372 -37.57 -9.83 2.23
CA VAL A 372 -36.20 -9.73 2.78
C VAL A 372 -35.20 -9.95 1.63
N ARG A 373 -34.57 -8.89 1.16
CA ARG A 373 -33.52 -8.96 0.13
C ARG A 373 -32.17 -9.03 0.82
N LYS A 374 -31.46 -10.13 0.62
CA LYS A 374 -30.07 -10.29 1.07
C LYS A 374 -29.12 -9.78 0.00
N VAL A 375 -28.08 -9.08 0.41
CA VAL A 375 -26.97 -8.69 -0.45
C VAL A 375 -26.07 -9.91 -0.66
N LYS A 376 -25.80 -10.27 -1.92
CA LYS A 376 -24.89 -11.36 -2.27
C LYS A 376 -23.62 -10.80 -2.90
N PHE A 377 -22.48 -11.38 -2.52
CA PHE A 377 -21.18 -11.13 -3.10
C PHE A 377 -20.39 -12.45 -3.16
N GLU A 378 -19.76 -12.74 -4.30
CA GLU A 378 -19.08 -14.03 -4.54
C GLU A 378 -20.03 -15.23 -4.26
N ASP A 379 -21.27 -15.14 -4.74
CA ASP A 379 -22.35 -16.15 -4.52
C ASP A 379 -22.71 -16.42 -3.04
N LYS A 380 -22.22 -15.62 -2.10
CA LYS A 380 -22.50 -15.77 -0.68
C LYS A 380 -23.31 -14.59 -0.15
N ASP A 381 -24.19 -14.89 0.80
CA ASP A 381 -24.91 -13.85 1.54
C ASP A 381 -23.90 -13.05 2.38
N VAL A 382 -23.90 -11.72 2.24
CA VAL A 382 -23.13 -10.82 3.09
C VAL A 382 -23.85 -10.69 4.42
N ASP A 383 -23.13 -11.03 5.50
CA ASP A 383 -23.69 -10.96 6.85
C ASP A 383 -23.82 -9.50 7.35
N GLY A 384 -24.67 -9.30 8.35
CA GLY A 384 -24.93 -7.97 8.92
C GLY A 384 -23.72 -7.36 9.62
N GLU A 385 -22.79 -8.18 10.12
CA GLU A 385 -21.55 -7.72 10.73
C GLU A 385 -20.61 -7.12 9.69
N THR A 386 -20.41 -7.81 8.57
CA THR A 386 -19.63 -7.31 7.43
C THR A 386 -20.21 -6.01 6.88
N MET A 387 -21.56 -5.94 6.72
CA MET A 387 -22.22 -4.72 6.26
C MET A 387 -21.99 -3.54 7.20
N ARG A 388 -22.10 -3.76 8.50
CA ARG A 388 -21.83 -2.75 9.53
C ARG A 388 -20.37 -2.31 9.49
N ALA A 389 -19.42 -3.26 9.39
CA ALA A 389 -18.00 -2.96 9.31
C ALA A 389 -17.66 -2.07 8.11
N ILE A 390 -18.24 -2.35 6.93
CA ILE A 390 -18.08 -1.53 5.72
C ILE A 390 -18.62 -0.11 5.95
N SER A 391 -19.84 0.03 6.53
CA SER A 391 -20.43 1.34 6.80
C SER A 391 -19.61 2.16 7.79
N VAL A 392 -19.13 1.55 8.86
CA VAL A 392 -18.26 2.20 9.86
C VAL A 392 -16.92 2.61 9.24
N TYR A 393 -16.33 1.76 8.38
CA TYR A 393 -15.11 2.08 7.66
C TYR A 393 -15.29 3.32 6.77
N PHE A 394 -16.33 3.36 5.93
CA PHE A 394 -16.59 4.52 5.07
C PHE A 394 -16.83 5.80 5.89
N THR A 395 -17.59 5.72 6.99
CA THR A 395 -17.83 6.88 7.85
C THR A 395 -16.51 7.40 8.45
N ALA A 396 -15.67 6.51 8.99
CA ALA A 396 -14.38 6.89 9.55
C ALA A 396 -13.45 7.46 8.48
N ALA A 397 -13.35 6.81 7.31
CA ALA A 397 -12.50 7.23 6.21
C ALA A 397 -12.89 8.61 5.67
N ILE A 398 -14.19 8.85 5.40
CA ILE A 398 -14.68 10.14 4.91
C ILE A 398 -14.44 11.24 5.96
N SER A 399 -14.67 10.96 7.25
CA SER A 399 -14.45 11.94 8.31
C SER A 399 -12.97 12.33 8.41
N LEU A 400 -12.06 11.36 8.43
CA LEU A 400 -10.62 11.62 8.48
C LEU A 400 -10.13 12.34 7.22
N PHE A 401 -10.53 11.87 6.05
CA PHE A 401 -10.22 12.52 4.79
C PHE A 401 -10.64 14.01 4.78
N THR A 402 -11.87 14.31 5.24
CA THR A 402 -12.36 15.69 5.33
C THR A 402 -11.51 16.53 6.28
N ILE A 403 -11.13 15.96 7.43
CA ILE A 403 -10.25 16.64 8.38
C ILE A 403 -8.89 16.92 7.74
N SER A 404 -8.28 15.94 7.06
CA SER A 404 -7.00 16.11 6.39
C SER A 404 -7.05 17.17 5.29
N VAL A 405 -8.11 17.21 4.48
CA VAL A 405 -8.30 18.27 3.47
C VAL A 405 -8.34 19.65 4.12
N LEU A 406 -9.06 19.81 5.24
CA LEU A 406 -9.12 21.10 5.95
C LEU A 406 -7.76 21.50 6.54
N LEU A 407 -6.98 20.54 7.05
CA LEU A 407 -5.66 20.81 7.59
C LEU A 407 -4.65 21.19 6.50
N VAL A 408 -4.63 20.46 5.38
CA VAL A 408 -3.73 20.74 4.25
C VAL A 408 -4.13 22.03 3.52
N ALA A 409 -5.42 22.44 3.55
CA ALA A 409 -5.88 23.71 3.00
C ALA A 409 -5.25 24.94 3.69
N LEU A 410 -4.65 24.80 4.88
CA LEU A 410 -3.91 25.87 5.56
C LEU A 410 -2.68 26.34 4.77
N ASP A 411 -2.15 25.54 3.87
CA ASP A 411 -1.04 25.95 2.98
C ASP A 411 -1.44 26.95 1.89
N GLY A 412 -2.76 27.17 1.68
CA GLY A 412 -3.26 28.18 0.75
C GLY A 412 -3.23 27.77 -0.74
N PHE A 413 -3.03 26.49 -1.06
CA PHE A 413 -3.19 25.97 -2.42
C PHE A 413 -4.66 25.99 -2.84
N ASP A 414 -4.90 25.94 -4.16
CA ASP A 414 -6.24 25.78 -4.72
C ASP A 414 -6.91 24.47 -4.28
N LEU A 415 -8.23 24.45 -4.33
CA LEU A 415 -9.01 23.30 -3.86
C LEU A 415 -8.69 22.01 -4.64
N VAL A 416 -8.42 22.09 -5.94
CA VAL A 416 -8.10 20.91 -6.77
C VAL A 416 -6.80 20.29 -6.31
N THR A 417 -5.75 21.11 -6.14
CA THR A 417 -4.45 20.68 -5.60
C THR A 417 -4.59 20.07 -4.21
N THR A 418 -5.22 20.78 -3.28
CA THR A 418 -5.40 20.34 -1.89
C THR A 418 -6.18 19.04 -1.80
N PHE A 419 -7.35 18.98 -2.45
CA PHE A 419 -8.21 17.80 -2.43
C PHE A 419 -7.53 16.58 -3.04
N SER A 420 -6.90 16.75 -4.20
CA SER A 420 -6.27 15.64 -4.91
C SER A 420 -4.96 15.17 -4.25
N ALA A 421 -4.20 16.06 -3.63
CA ALA A 421 -3.03 15.69 -2.84
C ALA A 421 -3.41 14.80 -1.64
N VAL A 422 -4.44 15.19 -0.89
CA VAL A 422 -4.98 14.37 0.20
C VAL A 422 -5.60 13.08 -0.34
N ALA A 423 -6.33 13.11 -1.47
CA ALA A 423 -6.88 11.91 -2.09
C ALA A 423 -5.78 10.92 -2.51
N ALA A 424 -4.68 11.41 -3.09
CA ALA A 424 -3.56 10.62 -3.51
C ALA A 424 -2.81 9.98 -2.33
N THR A 425 -2.60 10.71 -1.23
CA THR A 425 -1.91 10.23 -0.04
C THR A 425 -2.78 9.31 0.80
N PHE A 426 -4.05 9.66 1.03
CA PHE A 426 -5.00 8.85 1.81
C PHE A 426 -5.35 7.51 1.15
N ASN A 427 -5.40 7.47 -0.18
CA ASN A 427 -5.68 6.23 -0.92
C ASN A 427 -4.40 5.53 -1.42
N ASN A 428 -3.21 6.01 -1.05
CA ASN A 428 -1.91 5.46 -1.44
C ASN A 428 -1.72 5.36 -2.97
N VAL A 429 -2.02 6.44 -3.71
CA VAL A 429 -1.97 6.48 -5.19
C VAL A 429 -0.68 7.12 -5.72
N GLY A 430 -0.16 8.14 -5.02
CA GLY A 430 1.03 8.91 -5.38
C GLY A 430 0.69 10.26 -6.01
N PRO A 431 0.53 10.39 -7.31
CA PRO A 431 0.23 11.67 -7.95
C PRO A 431 -1.22 12.10 -7.74
N GLY A 432 -1.41 13.41 -7.48
CA GLY A 432 -2.70 14.09 -7.48
C GLY A 432 -2.91 14.88 -8.77
N LEU A 433 -3.50 16.08 -8.64
CA LEU A 433 -3.70 17.07 -9.69
C LEU A 433 -3.06 18.40 -9.27
N GLY A 434 -2.91 19.33 -10.20
CA GLY A 434 -2.29 20.62 -9.94
C GLY A 434 -0.84 20.48 -9.50
N VAL A 435 -0.46 21.11 -8.38
CA VAL A 435 0.92 21.08 -7.84
C VAL A 435 1.35 19.69 -7.41
N ALA A 436 0.41 18.80 -7.03
CA ALA A 436 0.70 17.41 -6.69
C ALA A 436 0.61 16.45 -7.91
N GLY A 437 0.59 16.99 -9.13
CA GLY A 437 0.40 16.24 -10.38
C GLY A 437 1.57 15.33 -10.75
N PRO A 438 1.43 14.56 -11.86
CA PRO A 438 2.37 13.51 -12.24
C PRO A 438 3.76 14.02 -12.65
N THR A 439 3.89 15.28 -13.06
CA THR A 439 5.14 15.95 -13.42
C THR A 439 5.66 16.87 -12.33
N SER A 440 5.04 16.85 -11.16
CA SER A 440 5.35 17.67 -10.00
C SER A 440 5.65 16.79 -8.78
N ASN A 441 5.86 17.40 -7.61
CA ASN A 441 6.15 16.68 -6.39
C ASN A 441 5.56 17.39 -5.15
N PHE A 442 5.70 16.78 -3.99
CA PHE A 442 5.15 17.29 -2.73
C PHE A 442 6.10 18.23 -1.97
N ALA A 443 7.26 18.61 -2.54
CA ALA A 443 8.22 19.48 -1.87
C ALA A 443 7.66 20.88 -1.57
N ALA A 444 6.73 21.39 -2.40
CA ALA A 444 6.11 22.70 -2.24
C ALA A 444 5.18 22.80 -1.01
N PHE A 445 4.72 21.68 -0.46
CA PHE A 445 3.86 21.70 0.74
C PHE A 445 4.68 21.99 2.01
N SER A 446 4.03 22.62 3.00
CA SER A 446 4.65 22.88 4.29
C SER A 446 4.97 21.60 5.05
N ASP A 447 5.91 21.66 5.99
CA ASP A 447 6.23 20.52 6.87
C ASP A 447 5.01 20.02 7.64
N PHE A 448 4.10 20.94 8.04
CA PHE A 448 2.85 20.56 8.70
C PHE A 448 1.97 19.71 7.78
N SER A 449 1.74 20.15 6.54
CA SER A 449 0.95 19.40 5.56
C SER A 449 1.59 18.08 5.18
N LYS A 450 2.93 18.03 5.07
CA LYS A 450 3.67 16.78 4.87
C LYS A 450 3.47 15.79 6.02
N VAL A 451 3.46 16.26 7.27
CA VAL A 451 3.16 15.41 8.44
C VAL A 451 1.73 14.88 8.40
N VAL A 452 0.73 15.73 8.06
CA VAL A 452 -0.66 15.30 7.90
C VAL A 452 -0.77 14.23 6.81
N MET A 453 -0.20 14.48 5.63
CA MET A 453 -0.22 13.54 4.51
C MET A 453 0.56 12.24 4.81
N THR A 454 1.63 12.31 5.63
CA THR A 454 2.34 11.11 6.12
C THR A 454 1.42 10.24 6.98
N MET A 455 0.61 10.86 7.84
CA MET A 455 -0.40 10.14 8.63
C MET A 455 -1.51 9.58 7.75
N ASP A 456 -1.93 10.31 6.70
CA ASP A 456 -2.91 9.84 5.72
C ASP A 456 -2.43 8.57 4.99
N MET A 457 -1.16 8.54 4.56
CA MET A 457 -0.56 7.37 3.93
C MET A 457 -0.59 6.13 4.84
N LEU A 458 -0.29 6.30 6.13
CA LEU A 458 -0.37 5.23 7.12
C LEU A 458 -1.83 4.81 7.41
N LEU A 459 -2.75 5.77 7.50
CA LEU A 459 -4.19 5.51 7.69
C LEU A 459 -4.78 4.73 6.51
N GLY A 460 -4.47 5.13 5.29
CA GLY A 460 -4.91 4.45 4.07
C GLY A 460 -4.39 3.01 4.00
N ARG A 461 -3.08 2.82 4.15
CA ARG A 461 -2.43 1.50 4.05
C ARG A 461 -2.90 0.51 5.12
N LEU A 462 -3.09 0.98 6.34
CA LEU A 462 -3.51 0.17 7.50
C LEU A 462 -5.03 0.10 7.67
N GLU A 463 -5.80 0.55 6.70
CA GLU A 463 -7.27 0.54 6.75
C GLU A 463 -7.85 1.25 7.98
N VAL A 464 -7.28 2.39 8.33
CA VAL A 464 -7.75 3.33 9.36
C VAL A 464 -7.66 2.79 10.80
N PHE A 465 -8.26 1.64 11.10
CA PHE A 465 -8.44 1.17 12.49
C PHE A 465 -7.16 0.89 13.27
N PRO A 466 -6.11 0.24 12.72
CA PRO A 466 -4.86 0.04 13.45
C PRO A 466 -4.22 1.35 13.93
N MET A 467 -4.27 2.39 13.10
CA MET A 467 -3.76 3.71 13.46
C MET A 467 -4.66 4.39 14.51
N LEU A 468 -5.98 4.38 14.32
CA LEU A 468 -6.90 4.96 15.30
C LEU A 468 -6.80 4.32 16.68
N MET A 469 -6.52 3.00 16.74
CA MET A 469 -6.33 2.30 18.01
C MET A 469 -5.15 2.83 18.81
N LEU A 470 -4.08 3.35 18.18
CA LEU A 470 -2.97 3.98 18.90
C LEU A 470 -3.40 5.21 19.68
N PHE A 471 -4.37 5.96 19.17
CA PHE A 471 -4.89 7.18 19.76
C PHE A 471 -6.09 6.95 20.68
N TYR A 472 -6.53 5.69 20.88
CA TYR A 472 -7.69 5.37 21.70
C TYR A 472 -7.30 5.22 23.19
N PRO A 473 -7.62 6.21 24.08
CA PRO A 473 -7.13 6.22 25.46
C PRO A 473 -7.49 4.99 26.30
N PRO A 474 -8.67 4.36 26.14
CA PRO A 474 -9.02 3.16 26.92
C PRO A 474 -8.05 2.00 26.73
N LEU A 475 -7.46 1.84 25.52
CA LEU A 475 -6.46 0.81 25.24
C LEU A 475 -5.26 0.88 26.20
N TRP A 476 -4.79 2.09 26.49
CA TRP A 476 -3.64 2.34 27.35
C TRP A 476 -4.00 2.30 28.83
N LYS A 477 -5.20 2.76 29.22
CA LYS A 477 -5.68 2.72 30.60
C LYS A 477 -5.85 1.28 31.09
N GLU A 478 -6.42 0.38 30.30
CA GLU A 478 -6.52 -1.05 30.65
C GLU A 478 -5.14 -1.68 30.87
N SER A 479 -4.15 -1.34 30.06
CA SER A 479 -2.80 -1.86 30.21
C SER A 479 -2.11 -1.37 31.48
N ILE A 480 -2.33 -0.14 31.88
CA ILE A 480 -1.80 0.47 33.12
C ILE A 480 -2.50 -0.14 34.34
N GLY A 481 -3.82 -0.34 34.28
CA GLY A 481 -4.60 -0.99 35.34
C GLY A 481 -4.17 -2.43 35.61
N GLU A 482 -3.99 -3.23 34.53
CA GLU A 482 -3.48 -4.60 34.65
C GLU A 482 -2.03 -4.66 35.20
N ALA A 483 -1.17 -3.72 34.78
CA ALA A 483 0.19 -3.62 35.31
C ALA A 483 0.19 -3.25 36.81
N ARG A 484 -0.71 -2.37 37.25
CA ARG A 484 -0.87 -1.95 38.65
C ARG A 484 -1.39 -3.07 39.49
N ILE A 485 -2.36 -3.85 39.01
CA ILE A 485 -2.89 -5.03 39.68
C ILE A 485 -1.83 -6.14 39.80
N ARG A 486 -1.02 -6.36 38.76
CA ARG A 486 0.09 -7.33 38.81
C ARG A 486 1.18 -6.92 39.80
N ARG A 487 1.51 -5.63 39.87
CA ARG A 487 2.49 -5.08 40.81
C ARG A 487 2.02 -5.19 42.25
N ASN A 488 0.72 -5.03 42.50
CA ASN A 488 0.11 -5.18 43.84
C ASN A 488 -0.16 -6.66 44.22
N ARG A 489 -0.10 -7.60 43.25
CA ARG A 489 -0.22 -9.04 43.47
C ARG A 489 1.13 -9.76 43.56
N SER A 490 2.25 -9.02 43.56
CA SER A 490 3.54 -9.56 43.95
C SER A 490 3.81 -9.19 45.41
N PRO A 491 3.30 -9.98 46.34
CA PRO A 491 3.79 -9.95 47.70
C PRO A 491 4.44 -11.29 48.00
N PHE A 492 5.58 -11.25 48.56
CA PHE A 492 6.05 -12.23 49.52
C PHE A 492 5.63 -13.71 49.27
N HIS A 493 6.51 -14.46 48.61
CA HIS A 493 6.99 -15.75 49.14
C HIS A 493 8.26 -16.13 48.43
#